data_db7f125333aa5a727bcb17f85a0fc66c
#
_entry.id   db7f125333aa5a727bcb17f85a0fc66c
#
_cell.length_a   1.000
_cell.length_b   1.000
_cell.length_c   1.000
_cell.angle_alpha   90.00
_cell.angle_beta   90.00
_cell.angle_gamma   90.00
#
_symmetry.space_group_name_H-M   'P 1'
#
loop_
_entity.id
_entity.type
_entity.pdbx_description
1 polymer ?
#
loop_
_entity_poly.entity_id
_entity_poly.type
_entity_poly.pdbx_seq_one_letter_code
_entity_poly.pdbx_strand_id
1 'polypeptide(L)'
;DGKKRERDLLQEQILNKKNELERFSQTILKLETEAAGQGKEVPVNEEHERELNAYLADKDHPRFDQEKEAYASKCQILEQKAVQAKEHVMGLRSEYIRRYPGRNVPVSSNDNAAYDKILNRLSCDDLEVYREQAGKQAKAAVEHFKDDFMYKIRSAIKDALLRKDELNRIISRLDFGKDKYQFVIGRCKGADGRFYDMFMDESLEINPASLKTGVENQMDLFSMEHENRYGDLINELISIFIPPENATAAQLEEARKNMEKYADYRTYLSFDMQQLIKNEDEVIRIGLSRMIRKNSGGEGQNPLYVALLASFAQAYHINLSSAVRQRPSIRLVILDEAFSKMDAEKVASCIELIRGLGFQAIISATNDKIQNYVENVDKTFVFANPSKKSISIQAFEKDRMKDLASEMDEEA
;
A
#
# COMPACT_ATOMS: atom_id res chain seq x y z
N ASP A 1 -4.82 103.21 -53.88
CA ASP A 1 -3.62 102.39 -53.59
C ASP A 1 -3.95 101.07 -52.89
N GLY A 2 -5.00 101.03 -52.03
CA GLY A 2 -5.36 99.79 -51.33
C GLY A 2 -5.81 98.63 -52.24
N LYS A 3 -6.66 98.88 -53.20
CA LYS A 3 -7.18 97.87 -54.13
C LYS A 3 -6.11 97.35 -55.09
N LYS A 4 -5.08 98.12 -55.37
CA LYS A 4 -3.97 97.68 -56.22
C LYS A 4 -3.07 96.70 -55.48
N ARG A 5 -2.77 96.91 -54.20
CA ARG A 5 -2.02 96.02 -53.32
C ARG A 5 -2.76 94.71 -53.06
N GLU A 6 -4.09 94.80 -52.89
CA GLU A 6 -4.93 93.65 -52.72
C GLU A 6 -4.96 92.76 -53.98
N ARG A 7 -5.04 93.38 -55.17
CA ARG A 7 -4.95 92.65 -56.44
C ARG A 7 -3.59 91.99 -56.64
N ASP A 8 -2.49 92.68 -56.28
CA ASP A 8 -1.15 92.19 -56.50
C ASP A 8 -0.90 91.00 -55.50
N LEU A 9 -1.44 91.10 -54.29
CA LEU A 9 -1.36 89.99 -53.29
C LEU A 9 -2.17 88.77 -53.70
N LEU A 10 -3.39 88.97 -54.27
CA LEU A 10 -4.18 87.93 -54.82
C LEU A 10 -3.55 87.30 -56.06
N GLN A 11 -2.88 88.10 -56.91
CA GLN A 11 -2.13 87.54 -58.07
C GLN A 11 -0.95 86.65 -57.58
N GLU A 12 -0.24 87.06 -56.55
CA GLU A 12 0.84 86.25 -55.93
C GLU A 12 0.29 84.98 -55.34
N GLN A 13 -0.84 85.00 -54.62
CA GLN A 13 -1.50 83.80 -54.08
C GLN A 13 -1.98 82.88 -55.21
N ILE A 14 -2.54 83.39 -56.31
CA ILE A 14 -2.93 82.63 -57.46
C ILE A 14 -1.70 81.95 -58.10
N LEU A 15 -0.60 82.68 -58.23
CA LEU A 15 0.61 82.14 -58.84
C LEU A 15 1.18 81.03 -57.95
N ASN A 16 1.22 81.24 -56.62
CA ASN A 16 1.68 80.21 -55.69
C ASN A 16 0.78 78.96 -55.74
N LYS A 17 -0.51 79.13 -55.76
CA LYS A 17 -1.46 78.04 -55.93
C LYS A 17 -1.34 77.29 -57.24
N LYS A 18 -1.08 78.01 -58.36
CA LYS A 18 -0.77 77.36 -59.61
C LYS A 18 0.49 76.51 -59.56
N ASN A 19 1.54 77.03 -58.96
CA ASN A 19 2.80 76.32 -58.80
C ASN A 19 2.65 75.06 -57.88
N GLU A 20 1.85 75.19 -56.85
CA GLU A 20 1.49 74.04 -56.00
C GLU A 20 0.71 72.99 -56.81
N LEU A 21 -0.25 73.40 -57.60
CA LEU A 21 -1.09 72.52 -58.43
C LEU A 21 -0.24 71.81 -59.50
N GLU A 22 0.73 72.49 -60.09
CA GLU A 22 1.66 71.91 -61.03
C GLU A 22 2.58 70.88 -60.43
N ARG A 23 3.08 71.15 -59.21
CA ARG A 23 3.84 70.17 -58.39
C ARG A 23 3.01 68.92 -58.05
N PHE A 24 1.75 69.14 -57.65
CA PHE A 24 0.87 67.99 -57.36
C PHE A 24 0.60 67.17 -58.61
N SER A 25 0.31 67.87 -59.81
CA SER A 25 0.11 67.17 -61.07
C SER A 25 1.30 66.32 -61.50
N GLN A 26 2.55 66.85 -61.32
CA GLN A 26 3.77 66.09 -61.62
C GLN A 26 3.95 64.90 -60.65
N THR A 27 3.60 65.10 -59.38
CA THR A 27 3.67 64.00 -58.38
C THR A 27 2.64 62.90 -58.67
N ILE A 28 1.42 63.30 -59.09
CA ILE A 28 0.38 62.35 -59.50
C ILE A 28 0.82 61.58 -60.76
N LEU A 29 1.37 62.22 -61.74
CA LEU A 29 1.83 61.59 -62.99
C LEU A 29 2.99 60.59 -62.66
N LYS A 30 3.87 60.95 -61.73
CA LYS A 30 4.96 60.08 -61.28
C LYS A 30 4.41 58.84 -60.57
N LEU A 31 3.46 59.04 -59.65
CA LEU A 31 2.84 57.91 -58.90
C LEU A 31 2.01 57.02 -59.82
N GLU A 32 1.31 57.59 -60.80
CA GLU A 32 0.57 56.83 -61.84
C GLU A 32 1.50 55.98 -62.71
N THR A 33 2.67 56.52 -63.09
CA THR A 33 3.67 55.76 -63.87
C THR A 33 4.33 54.64 -63.03
N GLU A 34 4.59 54.90 -61.77
CA GLU A 34 5.11 53.86 -60.79
C GLU A 34 4.07 52.79 -60.53
N ALA A 35 2.78 53.18 -60.33
CA ALA A 35 1.67 52.24 -60.12
C ALA A 35 1.39 51.39 -61.37
N ALA A 36 1.44 51.99 -62.56
CA ALA A 36 1.31 51.25 -63.82
C ALA A 36 2.47 50.27 -64.07
N GLY A 37 3.66 50.60 -63.60
CA GLY A 37 4.82 49.64 -63.57
C GLY A 37 4.62 48.49 -62.64
N GLN A 38 4.20 48.76 -61.45
CA GLN A 38 3.97 47.72 -60.41
C GLN A 38 2.72 46.87 -60.73
N GLY A 39 1.69 47.42 -61.30
CA GLY A 39 0.44 46.72 -61.69
C GLY A 39 0.64 45.66 -62.76
N LYS A 40 1.74 45.68 -63.51
CA LYS A 40 2.11 44.60 -64.44
C LYS A 40 2.74 43.37 -63.82
N GLU A 41 3.27 43.46 -62.59
CA GLU A 41 3.97 42.41 -61.97
C GLU A 41 3.11 41.60 -60.93
N VAL A 42 2.00 42.21 -60.48
CA VAL A 42 1.14 41.56 -59.50
C VAL A 42 -0.28 41.52 -59.96
N PRO A 43 -0.91 40.37 -60.25
CA PRO A 43 -2.29 40.25 -60.54
C PRO A 43 -3.15 40.81 -59.42
N VAL A 44 -3.97 41.81 -59.67
CA VAL A 44 -4.88 42.37 -58.68
C VAL A 44 -5.92 41.31 -58.33
N ASN A 45 -5.89 40.86 -57.07
CA ASN A 45 -6.91 39.97 -56.52
C ASN A 45 -8.03 40.84 -55.95
N GLU A 46 -9.24 40.69 -56.45
CA GLU A 46 -10.44 41.48 -56.07
C GLU A 46 -10.70 41.40 -54.54
N GLU A 47 -10.31 40.32 -53.88
CA GLU A 47 -10.46 40.15 -52.47
C GLU A 47 -9.49 41.05 -51.71
N HIS A 48 -8.20 41.08 -52.11
CA HIS A 48 -7.21 41.98 -51.53
C HIS A 48 -7.52 43.45 -51.78
N GLU A 49 -8.10 43.78 -52.93
CA GLU A 49 -8.52 45.13 -53.22
C GLU A 49 -9.68 45.59 -52.33
N ARG A 50 -10.65 44.71 -52.05
CA ARG A 50 -11.73 45.00 -51.10
C ARG A 50 -11.19 45.16 -49.64
N GLU A 51 -10.28 44.33 -49.23
CA GLU A 51 -9.64 44.42 -47.88
C GLU A 51 -8.84 45.71 -47.75
N LEU A 52 -8.09 46.10 -48.79
CA LEU A 52 -7.31 47.33 -48.78
C LEU A 52 -8.26 48.57 -48.79
N ASN A 53 -9.31 48.57 -49.59
CA ASN A 53 -10.29 49.65 -49.62
C ASN A 53 -11.05 49.76 -48.28
N ALA A 54 -11.41 48.66 -47.65
CA ALA A 54 -12.03 48.68 -46.37
C ALA A 54 -11.07 49.21 -45.27
N TYR A 55 -9.79 48.88 -45.36
CA TYR A 55 -8.76 49.37 -44.43
C TYR A 55 -8.51 50.88 -44.60
N LEU A 56 -8.54 51.37 -45.83
CA LEU A 56 -8.33 52.78 -46.16
C LEU A 56 -9.55 53.63 -45.87
N ALA A 57 -10.76 53.08 -45.91
CA ALA A 57 -12.02 53.82 -45.71
C ALA A 57 -12.15 54.39 -44.28
N ASP A 58 -11.49 53.84 -43.33
CA ASP A 58 -11.51 54.24 -41.91
C ASP A 58 -10.40 55.26 -41.56
N LYS A 59 -9.66 55.78 -42.58
CA LYS A 59 -8.53 56.69 -42.41
C LYS A 59 -8.73 58.05 -43.06
N ASP A 60 -8.82 59.11 -42.28
CA ASP A 60 -8.75 60.48 -42.73
C ASP A 60 -7.33 60.79 -43.24
N HIS A 61 -7.20 61.07 -44.55
CA HIS A 61 -5.94 61.41 -45.22
C HIS A 61 -4.81 60.37 -45.07
N PRO A 62 -4.96 59.16 -45.65
CA PRO A 62 -3.94 58.16 -45.59
C PRO A 62 -2.63 58.58 -46.23
N ARG A 63 -1.53 58.52 -45.49
CA ARG A 63 -0.19 58.73 -46.04
C ARG A 63 0.32 57.34 -46.51
N PHE A 64 0.08 57.08 -47.77
CA PHE A 64 0.37 55.77 -48.40
C PHE A 64 1.79 55.30 -48.24
N ASP A 65 2.76 56.21 -48.31
CA ASP A 65 4.19 55.82 -48.09
C ASP A 65 4.44 55.31 -46.66
N GLN A 66 3.85 55.99 -45.65
CA GLN A 66 3.97 55.53 -44.24
C GLN A 66 3.24 54.22 -43.99
N GLU A 67 2.08 54.05 -44.62
CA GLU A 67 1.34 52.78 -44.51
C GLU A 67 2.11 51.63 -45.18
N LYS A 68 2.71 51.88 -46.38
CA LYS A 68 3.56 50.91 -47.06
C LYS A 68 4.73 50.48 -46.21
N GLU A 69 5.46 51.42 -45.58
CA GLU A 69 6.56 51.13 -44.68
C GLU A 69 6.09 50.37 -43.44
N ALA A 70 4.95 50.74 -42.86
CA ALA A 70 4.38 50.06 -41.71
C ALA A 70 3.98 48.61 -42.04
N TYR A 71 3.40 48.38 -43.23
CA TYR A 71 3.09 47.03 -43.71
C TYR A 71 4.33 46.21 -44.01
N ALA A 72 5.35 46.78 -44.65
CA ALA A 72 6.63 46.14 -44.93
C ALA A 72 7.30 45.71 -43.61
N SER A 73 7.28 46.59 -42.59
CA SER A 73 7.79 46.28 -41.28
C SER A 73 7.00 45.14 -40.56
N LYS A 74 5.65 45.17 -40.68
CA LYS A 74 4.82 44.08 -40.17
C LYS A 74 5.08 42.76 -40.89
N CYS A 75 5.23 42.75 -42.20
CA CYS A 75 5.57 41.57 -42.99
C CYS A 75 6.90 40.99 -42.51
N GLN A 76 7.95 41.83 -42.34
CA GLN A 76 9.23 41.39 -41.86
C GLN A 76 9.17 40.80 -40.45
N ILE A 77 8.39 41.40 -39.55
CA ILE A 77 8.18 40.88 -38.20
C ILE A 77 7.45 39.53 -38.24
N LEU A 78 6.43 39.39 -39.08
CA LEU A 78 5.69 38.15 -39.25
C LEU A 78 6.54 37.04 -39.86
N GLU A 79 7.37 37.36 -40.87
CA GLU A 79 8.34 36.42 -41.41
C GLU A 79 9.34 35.92 -40.37
N GLN A 80 9.90 36.82 -39.55
CA GLN A 80 10.77 36.46 -38.46
C GLN A 80 10.06 35.55 -37.45
N LYS A 81 8.83 35.89 -37.05
CA LYS A 81 8.03 35.03 -36.17
C LYS A 81 7.72 33.67 -36.78
N ALA A 82 7.43 33.61 -38.09
CA ALA A 82 7.20 32.35 -38.78
C ALA A 82 8.46 31.46 -38.81
N VAL A 83 9.64 32.04 -39.03
CA VAL A 83 10.91 31.31 -38.95
C VAL A 83 11.16 30.78 -37.52
N GLN A 84 11.00 31.65 -36.52
CA GLN A 84 11.14 31.24 -35.13
C GLN A 84 10.15 30.14 -34.71
N ALA A 85 8.89 30.25 -35.11
CA ALA A 85 7.87 29.24 -34.87
C ALA A 85 8.25 27.88 -35.54
N LYS A 86 8.75 27.94 -36.78
CA LYS A 86 9.21 26.75 -37.50
C LYS A 86 10.39 26.08 -36.81
N GLU A 87 11.38 26.84 -36.36
CA GLU A 87 12.51 26.32 -35.61
C GLU A 87 12.07 25.69 -34.29
N HIS A 88 11.15 26.33 -33.56
CA HIS A 88 10.58 25.81 -32.35
C HIS A 88 9.86 24.48 -32.58
N VAL A 89 9.01 24.39 -33.61
CA VAL A 89 8.32 23.14 -33.98
C VAL A 89 9.33 22.04 -34.33
N MET A 90 10.37 22.37 -35.09
CA MET A 90 11.44 21.40 -35.41
C MET A 90 12.19 20.90 -34.14
N GLY A 91 12.41 21.80 -33.20
CA GLY A 91 13.00 21.43 -31.89
C GLY A 91 12.12 20.46 -31.13
N LEU A 92 10.82 20.76 -30.99
CA LEU A 92 9.83 19.88 -30.33
C LEU A 92 9.71 18.52 -31.04
N ARG A 93 9.68 18.50 -32.36
CA ARG A 93 9.63 17.26 -33.16
C ARG A 93 10.89 16.42 -32.96
N SER A 94 12.07 17.05 -32.90
CA SER A 94 13.33 16.36 -32.65
C SER A 94 13.36 15.74 -31.25
N GLU A 95 12.89 16.46 -30.24
CA GLU A 95 12.75 15.94 -28.88
C GLU A 95 11.76 14.77 -28.83
N TYR A 96 10.63 14.88 -29.51
CA TYR A 96 9.64 13.82 -29.60
C TYR A 96 10.23 12.53 -30.18
N ILE A 97 10.96 12.62 -31.30
CA ILE A 97 11.59 11.45 -31.91
C ILE A 97 12.69 10.86 -31.03
N ARG A 98 13.46 11.72 -30.35
CA ARG A 98 14.46 11.25 -29.38
C ARG A 98 13.82 10.45 -28.25
N ARG A 99 12.65 10.91 -27.77
CA ARG A 99 11.90 10.23 -26.70
C ARG A 99 11.21 8.95 -27.17
N TYR A 100 10.82 8.92 -28.44
CA TYR A 100 10.06 7.81 -29.05
C TYR A 100 10.72 7.33 -30.36
N PRO A 101 11.89 6.68 -30.31
CA PRO A 101 12.69 6.35 -31.50
C PRO A 101 12.01 5.36 -32.45
N GLY A 102 11.00 4.61 -31.99
CA GLY A 102 10.21 3.69 -32.85
C GLY A 102 9.20 4.36 -33.78
N ARG A 103 9.05 5.70 -33.71
CA ARG A 103 8.09 6.45 -34.55
C ARG A 103 8.84 7.15 -35.67
N ASN A 104 8.66 6.63 -36.88
CA ASN A 104 9.31 7.19 -38.08
C ASN A 104 8.46 8.32 -38.68
N VAL A 105 8.62 9.56 -38.18
CA VAL A 105 7.94 10.76 -38.66
C VAL A 105 8.94 11.85 -39.04
N PRO A 106 8.68 12.64 -40.13
CA PRO A 106 9.64 13.63 -40.61
C PRO A 106 9.70 14.85 -39.67
N VAL A 107 10.92 15.26 -39.28
CA VAL A 107 11.16 16.46 -38.46
C VAL A 107 10.96 17.73 -39.26
N SER A 108 11.40 17.75 -40.50
CA SER A 108 11.51 18.94 -41.35
C SER A 108 10.30 19.20 -42.26
N SER A 109 9.21 18.45 -42.09
CA SER A 109 7.99 18.69 -42.89
C SER A 109 7.37 20.07 -42.62
N ASN A 110 6.88 20.70 -43.66
CA ASN A 110 6.16 21.97 -43.51
C ASN A 110 4.72 21.80 -43.00
N ASP A 111 4.17 20.58 -43.04
CA ASP A 111 2.86 20.23 -42.53
C ASP A 111 2.92 19.41 -41.26
N ASN A 112 1.78 19.30 -40.58
CA ASN A 112 1.62 18.49 -39.37
C ASN A 112 0.92 17.15 -39.63
N ALA A 113 0.53 16.83 -40.85
CA ALA A 113 -0.35 15.71 -41.15
C ALA A 113 0.10 14.36 -40.53
N ALA A 114 1.41 14.10 -40.54
CA ALA A 114 1.96 12.87 -39.92
C ALA A 114 1.82 12.84 -38.39
N TYR A 115 1.98 13.98 -37.73
CA TYR A 115 1.83 14.12 -36.27
C TYR A 115 0.35 14.16 -35.88
N ASP A 116 -0.50 14.86 -36.65
CA ASP A 116 -1.94 14.89 -36.42
C ASP A 116 -2.56 13.49 -36.56
N LYS A 117 -2.10 12.70 -37.51
CA LYS A 117 -2.50 11.29 -37.65
C LYS A 117 -2.13 10.46 -36.43
N ILE A 118 -0.95 10.68 -35.87
CA ILE A 118 -0.53 10.00 -34.61
C ILE A 118 -1.37 10.48 -33.45
N LEU A 119 -1.58 11.80 -33.33
CA LEU A 119 -2.38 12.39 -32.26
C LEU A 119 -3.80 11.83 -32.25
N ASN A 120 -4.44 11.84 -33.44
CA ASN A 120 -5.81 11.33 -33.61
C ASN A 120 -5.88 9.83 -33.27
N ARG A 121 -4.93 9.03 -33.74
CA ARG A 121 -4.89 7.61 -33.42
C ARG A 121 -4.71 7.39 -31.92
N LEU A 122 -3.82 8.13 -31.26
CA LEU A 122 -3.57 8.01 -29.82
C LEU A 122 -4.75 8.50 -28.98
N SER A 123 -5.41 9.59 -29.38
CA SER A 123 -6.49 10.20 -28.61
C SER A 123 -7.85 9.53 -28.81
N CYS A 124 -8.15 9.09 -30.04
CA CYS A 124 -9.45 8.55 -30.37
C CYS A 124 -9.52 7.02 -30.35
N ASP A 125 -8.45 6.35 -30.80
CA ASP A 125 -8.48 4.90 -30.95
C ASP A 125 -7.67 4.20 -29.85
N ASP A 126 -6.36 4.50 -29.78
CA ASP A 126 -5.44 3.77 -28.88
C ASP A 126 -5.70 4.10 -27.42
N LEU A 127 -5.95 5.37 -27.06
CA LEU A 127 -6.10 5.79 -25.66
C LEU A 127 -7.36 5.21 -25.01
N GLU A 128 -8.47 5.19 -25.73
CA GLU A 128 -9.71 4.59 -25.21
C GLU A 128 -9.57 3.08 -25.03
N VAL A 129 -8.98 2.40 -26.02
CA VAL A 129 -8.71 0.96 -25.94
C VAL A 129 -7.76 0.66 -24.78
N TYR A 130 -6.67 1.44 -24.61
CA TYR A 130 -5.75 1.26 -23.49
C TYR A 130 -6.40 1.56 -22.13
N ARG A 131 -7.24 2.60 -22.05
CA ARG A 131 -8.00 2.90 -20.83
C ARG A 131 -8.96 1.77 -20.47
N GLU A 132 -9.68 1.25 -21.46
CA GLU A 132 -10.60 0.13 -21.25
C GLU A 132 -9.85 -1.14 -20.82
N GLN A 133 -8.75 -1.47 -21.50
CA GLN A 133 -7.91 -2.63 -21.15
C GLN A 133 -7.26 -2.46 -19.76
N ALA A 134 -6.71 -1.29 -19.46
CA ALA A 134 -6.15 -1.00 -18.14
C ALA A 134 -7.22 -1.06 -17.06
N GLY A 135 -8.42 -0.53 -17.33
CA GLY A 135 -9.56 -0.62 -16.43
C GLY A 135 -10.01 -2.06 -16.19
N LYS A 136 -10.08 -2.89 -17.23
CA LYS A 136 -10.39 -4.33 -17.12
C LYS A 136 -9.31 -5.07 -16.33
N GLN A 137 -8.04 -4.82 -16.61
CA GLN A 137 -6.93 -5.43 -15.90
C GLN A 137 -6.88 -5.01 -14.43
N ALA A 138 -7.12 -3.72 -14.15
CA ALA A 138 -7.19 -3.22 -12.78
C ALA A 138 -8.33 -3.86 -11.99
N LYS A 139 -9.53 -3.97 -12.60
CA LYS A 139 -10.66 -4.68 -11.97
C LYS A 139 -10.35 -6.14 -11.73
N ALA A 140 -9.82 -6.84 -12.73
CA ALA A 140 -9.43 -8.24 -12.58
C ALA A 140 -8.35 -8.44 -11.51
N ALA A 141 -7.38 -7.54 -11.41
CA ALA A 141 -6.37 -7.58 -10.37
C ALA A 141 -6.95 -7.37 -8.97
N VAL A 142 -7.93 -6.46 -8.82
CA VAL A 142 -8.65 -6.24 -7.55
C VAL A 142 -9.48 -7.46 -7.18
N GLU A 143 -10.16 -8.09 -8.14
CA GLU A 143 -10.95 -9.32 -7.91
C GLU A 143 -10.03 -10.47 -7.50
N HIS A 144 -8.95 -10.72 -8.22
CA HIS A 144 -7.98 -11.74 -7.85
C HIS A 144 -7.34 -11.48 -6.48
N PHE A 145 -7.01 -10.23 -6.18
CA PHE A 145 -6.51 -9.86 -4.86
C PHE A 145 -7.56 -10.12 -3.77
N LYS A 146 -8.80 -9.73 -4.00
CA LYS A 146 -9.93 -9.96 -3.09
C LYS A 146 -10.05 -11.45 -2.76
N ASP A 147 -10.14 -12.29 -3.77
CA ASP A 147 -10.34 -13.74 -3.62
C ASP A 147 -9.14 -14.40 -2.90
N ASP A 148 -7.92 -14.09 -3.34
CA ASP A 148 -6.70 -14.65 -2.74
C ASP A 148 -6.51 -14.18 -1.29
N PHE A 149 -6.77 -12.91 -1.02
CA PHE A 149 -6.72 -12.32 0.31
C PHE A 149 -7.75 -12.95 1.24
N MET A 150 -9.02 -13.00 0.81
CA MET A 150 -10.12 -13.57 1.59
C MET A 150 -9.83 -15.04 1.93
N TYR A 151 -9.38 -15.81 0.96
CA TYR A 151 -9.02 -17.21 1.16
C TYR A 151 -7.85 -17.38 2.14
N LYS A 152 -6.78 -16.60 1.99
CA LYS A 152 -5.60 -16.67 2.88
C LYS A 152 -5.93 -16.32 4.31
N ILE A 153 -6.68 -15.24 4.55
CA ILE A 153 -7.09 -14.85 5.89
C ILE A 153 -8.00 -15.91 6.51
N ARG A 154 -9.00 -16.39 5.77
CA ARG A 154 -9.88 -17.47 6.23
C ARG A 154 -9.08 -18.72 6.60
N SER A 155 -8.17 -19.16 5.74
CA SER A 155 -7.30 -20.32 6.00
C SER A 155 -6.48 -20.13 7.26
N ALA A 156 -5.87 -18.94 7.43
CA ALA A 156 -5.08 -18.62 8.61
C ALA A 156 -5.92 -18.60 9.91
N ILE A 157 -7.16 -18.11 9.85
CA ILE A 157 -8.11 -18.15 10.97
C ILE A 157 -8.49 -19.60 11.28
N LYS A 158 -8.83 -20.41 10.28
CA LYS A 158 -9.16 -21.85 10.47
C LYS A 158 -7.99 -22.60 11.08
N ASP A 159 -6.77 -22.36 10.60
CA ASP A 159 -5.55 -22.96 11.13
C ASP A 159 -5.34 -22.57 12.60
N ALA A 160 -5.56 -21.30 12.96
CA ALA A 160 -5.46 -20.83 14.33
C ALA A 160 -6.50 -21.53 15.25
N LEU A 161 -7.73 -21.70 14.78
CA LEU A 161 -8.77 -22.41 15.52
C LEU A 161 -8.43 -23.89 15.70
N LEU A 162 -7.93 -24.56 14.67
CA LEU A 162 -7.47 -25.95 14.76
C LEU A 162 -6.32 -26.11 15.76
N ARG A 163 -5.33 -25.22 15.69
CA ARG A 163 -4.21 -25.20 16.66
C ARG A 163 -4.68 -24.96 18.09
N LYS A 164 -5.64 -24.07 18.31
CA LYS A 164 -6.27 -23.88 19.62
C LYS A 164 -6.90 -25.18 20.11
N ASP A 165 -7.62 -25.92 19.26
CA ASP A 165 -8.26 -27.18 19.65
C ASP A 165 -7.23 -28.27 19.96
N GLU A 166 -6.14 -28.33 19.20
CA GLU A 166 -4.99 -29.23 19.50
C GLU A 166 -4.34 -28.87 20.85
N LEU A 167 -4.05 -27.59 21.09
CA LEU A 167 -3.48 -27.14 22.37
C LEU A 167 -4.41 -27.45 23.54
N ASN A 168 -5.71 -27.21 23.39
CA ASN A 168 -6.68 -27.54 24.42
C ASN A 168 -6.77 -29.04 24.68
N ARG A 169 -6.62 -29.88 23.66
CA ARG A 169 -6.56 -31.35 23.83
C ARG A 169 -5.31 -31.76 24.61
N ILE A 170 -4.18 -31.12 24.38
CA ILE A 170 -2.95 -31.36 25.13
C ILE A 170 -3.15 -30.96 26.60
N ILE A 171 -3.61 -29.73 26.84
CA ILE A 171 -3.77 -29.17 28.19
C ILE A 171 -4.83 -29.93 28.99
N SER A 172 -5.93 -30.35 28.35
CA SER A 172 -7.03 -31.06 29.04
C SER A 172 -6.63 -32.38 29.65
N ARG A 173 -5.53 -33.01 29.19
CA ARG A 173 -4.98 -34.26 29.70
C ARG A 173 -4.01 -34.06 30.87
N LEU A 174 -3.67 -32.83 31.15
CA LEU A 174 -2.67 -32.47 32.13
C LEU A 174 -3.37 -31.93 33.37
N ASP A 175 -3.06 -32.49 34.54
CA ASP A 175 -3.57 -32.01 35.80
C ASP A 175 -2.61 -31.00 36.40
N PHE A 176 -3.07 -29.76 36.56
CA PHE A 176 -2.40 -28.71 37.34
C PHE A 176 -3.03 -28.63 38.72
N GLY A 177 -2.97 -29.73 39.48
CA GLY A 177 -3.67 -29.83 40.75
C GLY A 177 -5.19 -29.65 40.54
N LYS A 178 -5.78 -28.65 41.18
CA LYS A 178 -7.22 -28.34 41.08
C LYS A 178 -7.57 -27.46 39.88
N ASP A 179 -6.58 -26.89 39.19
CA ASP A 179 -6.75 -25.88 38.15
C ASP A 179 -6.76 -26.52 36.77
N LYS A 180 -7.82 -26.25 35.99
CA LYS A 180 -7.87 -26.60 34.57
C LYS A 180 -7.87 -25.35 33.73
N TYR A 181 -7.16 -25.41 32.63
CA TYR A 181 -7.00 -24.26 31.71
C TYR A 181 -7.49 -24.60 30.31
N GLN A 182 -7.95 -23.59 29.59
CA GLN A 182 -8.25 -23.69 28.16
C GLN A 182 -7.89 -22.42 27.43
N PHE A 183 -7.41 -22.54 26.20
CA PHE A 183 -7.26 -21.44 25.26
C PHE A 183 -8.60 -21.15 24.60
N VAL A 184 -8.93 -19.88 24.47
CA VAL A 184 -10.13 -19.42 23.77
C VAL A 184 -9.70 -18.44 22.69
N ILE A 185 -10.07 -18.77 21.46
CA ILE A 185 -9.93 -17.86 20.31
C ILE A 185 -11.35 -17.59 19.82
N GLY A 186 -11.68 -16.34 19.66
CA GLY A 186 -12.96 -15.92 19.17
C GLY A 186 -12.87 -14.62 18.36
N ARG A 187 -14.00 -14.10 17.98
CA ARG A 187 -14.13 -12.82 17.30
C ARG A 187 -13.51 -11.69 18.13
N CYS A 188 -12.75 -10.79 17.48
CA CYS A 188 -12.29 -9.56 18.12
C CYS A 188 -13.48 -8.71 18.60
N LYS A 189 -13.38 -8.17 19.82
CA LYS A 189 -14.43 -7.31 20.40
C LYS A 189 -14.42 -5.89 19.85
N GLY A 190 -13.38 -5.49 19.16
CA GLY A 190 -13.23 -4.17 18.53
C GLY A 190 -13.96 -4.07 17.20
N ALA A 191 -13.82 -2.91 16.54
CA ALA A 191 -14.44 -2.63 15.25
C ALA A 191 -14.01 -3.62 14.16
N ASP A 192 -12.78 -4.10 14.22
CA ASP A 192 -12.21 -5.04 13.23
C ASP A 192 -12.84 -6.44 13.31
N GLY A 193 -13.51 -6.77 14.44
CA GLY A 193 -14.21 -8.06 14.59
C GLY A 193 -15.39 -8.28 13.62
N ARG A 194 -15.95 -7.22 13.03
CA ARG A 194 -17.01 -7.33 12.01
C ARG A 194 -16.53 -8.08 10.75
N PHE A 195 -15.24 -7.99 10.42
CA PHE A 195 -14.65 -8.73 9.31
C PHE A 195 -14.52 -10.23 9.59
N TYR A 196 -14.48 -10.63 10.86
CA TYR A 196 -14.40 -12.05 11.23
C TYR A 196 -15.57 -12.85 10.67
N ASP A 197 -16.80 -12.34 10.82
CA ASP A 197 -18.02 -13.02 10.37
C ASP A 197 -18.00 -13.17 8.83
N MET A 198 -17.53 -12.14 8.13
CA MET A 198 -17.34 -12.15 6.68
C MET A 198 -16.35 -13.23 6.23
N PHE A 199 -15.19 -13.35 6.90
CA PHE A 199 -14.19 -14.36 6.55
C PHE A 199 -14.64 -15.79 6.89
N MET A 200 -15.46 -15.96 7.93
CA MET A 200 -15.86 -17.27 8.42
C MET A 200 -17.20 -17.76 7.86
N ASP A 201 -17.88 -16.95 7.03
CA ASP A 201 -19.13 -17.33 6.40
C ASP A 201 -18.96 -18.59 5.53
N GLU A 202 -19.94 -19.50 5.59
CA GLU A 202 -19.89 -20.79 4.89
C GLU A 202 -19.87 -20.63 3.37
N SER A 203 -20.44 -19.55 2.84
CA SER A 203 -20.42 -19.23 1.41
C SER A 203 -19.01 -19.06 0.81
N LEU A 204 -18.00 -18.80 1.66
CA LEU A 204 -16.57 -18.75 1.27
C LEU A 204 -15.87 -20.13 1.29
N GLU A 205 -16.54 -21.23 1.58
CA GLU A 205 -15.88 -22.56 1.68
C GLU A 205 -15.39 -23.10 0.35
N ILE A 206 -15.96 -22.66 -0.75
CA ILE A 206 -15.61 -23.13 -2.07
C ILE A 206 -14.36 -22.39 -2.57
N ASN A 207 -13.24 -23.12 -2.66
CA ASN A 207 -11.98 -22.57 -3.20
C ASN A 207 -12.08 -22.39 -4.71
N PRO A 208 -12.01 -21.15 -5.24
CA PRO A 208 -12.03 -20.91 -6.68
C PRO A 208 -10.93 -21.64 -7.46
N ALA A 209 -9.76 -21.84 -6.84
CA ALA A 209 -8.62 -22.49 -7.49
C ALA A 209 -8.80 -24.01 -7.66
N SER A 210 -9.66 -24.66 -6.88
CA SER A 210 -9.93 -26.11 -7.00
C SER A 210 -10.96 -26.44 -8.06
N LEU A 211 -11.67 -25.46 -8.62
CA LEU A 211 -12.82 -25.61 -9.50
C LEU A 211 -12.53 -25.37 -10.98
N LYS A 212 -11.27 -25.44 -11.41
CA LYS A 212 -10.91 -25.43 -12.85
C LYS A 212 -11.49 -26.60 -13.65
N THR A 213 -12.36 -27.42 -13.04
CA THR A 213 -13.05 -28.56 -13.67
C THR A 213 -14.57 -28.37 -13.59
N GLY A 214 -15.13 -27.52 -14.44
CA GLY A 214 -16.49 -27.75 -14.98
C GLY A 214 -17.71 -27.39 -14.14
N VAL A 215 -17.59 -26.63 -13.03
CA VAL A 215 -18.73 -26.23 -12.19
C VAL A 215 -18.85 -24.72 -12.05
N GLU A 216 -18.67 -23.99 -13.15
CA GLU A 216 -18.70 -22.51 -13.19
C GLU A 216 -20.03 -21.92 -12.65
N ASN A 217 -21.15 -22.58 -12.87
CA ASN A 217 -22.47 -22.07 -12.49
C ASN A 217 -22.80 -22.14 -10.99
N GLN A 218 -22.15 -23.01 -10.21
CA GLN A 218 -22.37 -23.04 -8.74
C GLN A 218 -21.51 -22.04 -7.98
N MET A 219 -20.35 -21.68 -8.54
CA MET A 219 -19.46 -20.68 -7.95
C MET A 219 -20.10 -19.28 -7.94
N ASP A 220 -20.74 -18.90 -9.03
CA ASP A 220 -21.37 -17.59 -9.16
C ASP A 220 -22.47 -17.36 -8.11
N LEU A 221 -23.22 -18.41 -7.74
CA LEU A 221 -24.33 -18.28 -6.80
C LEU A 221 -23.83 -18.01 -5.36
N PHE A 222 -22.81 -18.73 -4.90
CA PHE A 222 -22.25 -18.57 -3.54
C PHE A 222 -21.43 -17.29 -3.42
N SER A 223 -20.66 -16.95 -4.44
CA SER A 223 -19.92 -15.68 -4.47
C SER A 223 -20.87 -14.49 -4.53
N MET A 224 -21.96 -14.58 -5.28
CA MET A 224 -23.01 -13.54 -5.31
C MET A 224 -23.73 -13.42 -3.96
N GLU A 225 -24.04 -14.52 -3.27
CA GLU A 225 -24.68 -14.48 -1.96
C GLU A 225 -23.76 -13.83 -0.91
N HIS A 226 -22.48 -14.20 -0.90
CA HIS A 226 -21.49 -13.60 -0.04
C HIS A 226 -21.30 -12.11 -0.34
N GLU A 227 -21.23 -11.73 -1.61
CA GLU A 227 -21.08 -10.33 -2.05
C GLU A 227 -22.33 -9.51 -1.73
N ASN A 228 -23.53 -10.07 -1.87
CA ASN A 228 -24.77 -9.40 -1.43
C ASN A 228 -24.83 -9.16 0.08
N ARG A 229 -24.25 -10.08 0.88
CA ARG A 229 -24.26 -9.97 2.34
C ARG A 229 -23.14 -9.08 2.89
N TYR A 230 -21.96 -9.13 2.28
CA TYR A 230 -20.74 -8.49 2.80
C TYR A 230 -20.08 -7.52 1.83
N GLY A 231 -20.70 -7.20 0.69
CA GLY A 231 -20.11 -6.35 -0.34
C GLY A 231 -19.60 -5.00 0.17
N ASP A 232 -20.36 -4.35 1.05
CA ASP A 232 -19.93 -3.08 1.65
C ASP A 232 -18.69 -3.24 2.53
N LEU A 233 -18.60 -4.32 3.31
CA LEU A 233 -17.45 -4.63 4.15
C LEU A 233 -16.23 -5.01 3.31
N ILE A 234 -16.43 -5.73 2.23
CA ILE A 234 -15.38 -6.09 1.27
C ILE A 234 -14.83 -4.83 0.62
N ASN A 235 -15.70 -3.95 0.14
CA ASN A 235 -15.31 -2.69 -0.49
C ASN A 235 -14.59 -1.77 0.51
N GLU A 236 -15.07 -1.71 1.75
CA GLU A 236 -14.38 -0.98 2.82
C GLU A 236 -12.97 -1.54 3.04
N LEU A 237 -12.82 -2.87 3.14
CA LEU A 237 -11.53 -3.50 3.34
C LEU A 237 -10.59 -3.27 2.15
N ILE A 238 -11.09 -3.37 0.92
CA ILE A 238 -10.31 -3.07 -0.30
C ILE A 238 -9.86 -1.61 -0.31
N SER A 239 -10.72 -0.67 0.07
CA SER A 239 -10.39 0.75 0.10
C SER A 239 -9.26 1.09 1.08
N ILE A 240 -9.07 0.27 2.12
CA ILE A 240 -7.97 0.41 3.07
C ILE A 240 -6.61 0.08 2.41
N PHE A 241 -6.61 -0.83 1.42
CA PHE A 241 -5.39 -1.28 0.73
C PHE A 241 -5.04 -0.44 -0.49
N ILE A 242 -6.02 0.19 -1.11
CA ILE A 242 -5.81 0.96 -2.36
C ILE A 242 -5.76 2.45 -2.02
N PRO A 243 -4.57 3.06 -2.02
CA PRO A 243 -4.45 4.50 -1.83
C PRO A 243 -5.08 5.25 -3.02
N PRO A 244 -5.57 6.48 -2.84
CA PRO A 244 -6.09 7.31 -3.93
C PRO A 244 -4.99 7.62 -4.96
N GLU A 245 -5.37 7.83 -6.24
CA GLU A 245 -4.44 8.03 -7.36
C GLU A 245 -3.42 9.17 -7.12
N ASN A 246 -3.78 10.18 -6.33
CA ASN A 246 -2.92 11.32 -5.99
C ASN A 246 -2.52 11.33 -4.51
N ALA A 247 -2.29 10.14 -3.93
CA ALA A 247 -1.94 10.01 -2.52
C ALA A 247 -0.63 10.73 -2.17
N THR A 248 -0.65 11.46 -1.08
CA THR A 248 0.55 12.05 -0.48
C THR A 248 1.45 10.96 0.12
N ALA A 249 2.73 11.28 0.36
CA ALA A 249 3.66 10.35 1.00
C ALA A 249 3.15 9.85 2.37
N ALA A 250 2.44 10.71 3.13
CA ALA A 250 1.85 10.34 4.41
C ALA A 250 0.69 9.33 4.24
N GLN A 251 -0.17 9.52 3.24
CA GLN A 251 -1.27 8.59 2.93
C GLN A 251 -0.75 7.24 2.42
N LEU A 252 0.34 7.22 1.65
CA LEU A 252 0.98 5.97 1.22
C LEU A 252 1.56 5.20 2.41
N GLU A 253 2.19 5.88 3.36
CA GLU A 253 2.73 5.25 4.57
C GLU A 253 1.59 4.73 5.49
N GLU A 254 0.49 5.46 5.59
CA GLU A 254 -0.70 5.01 6.30
C GLU A 254 -1.32 3.78 5.64
N ALA A 255 -1.48 3.77 4.32
CA ALA A 255 -1.97 2.62 3.57
C ALA A 255 -1.07 1.39 3.77
N ARG A 256 0.26 1.58 3.82
CA ARG A 256 1.21 0.49 4.11
C ARG A 256 1.01 -0.08 5.52
N LYS A 257 0.88 0.76 6.53
CA LYS A 257 0.62 0.32 7.92
C LYS A 257 -0.72 -0.40 8.03
N ASN A 258 -1.73 0.11 7.35
CA ASN A 258 -3.03 -0.54 7.29
C ASN A 258 -2.95 -1.90 6.59
N MET A 259 -2.20 -2.01 5.50
CA MET A 259 -1.95 -3.29 4.83
C MET A 259 -1.28 -4.29 5.77
N GLU A 260 -0.24 -3.91 6.50
CA GLU A 260 0.43 -4.77 7.48
C GLU A 260 -0.54 -5.22 8.58
N LYS A 261 -1.36 -4.29 9.11
CA LYS A 261 -2.36 -4.59 10.13
C LYS A 261 -3.42 -5.57 9.66
N TYR A 262 -4.04 -5.31 8.53
CA TYR A 262 -5.19 -6.09 8.04
C TYR A 262 -4.78 -7.38 7.30
N ALA A 263 -3.52 -7.50 6.86
CA ALA A 263 -2.98 -8.77 6.37
C ALA A 263 -2.71 -9.78 7.50
N ASP A 264 -2.67 -9.33 8.73
CA ASP A 264 -2.51 -10.19 9.89
C ASP A 264 -3.87 -10.69 10.39
N TYR A 265 -4.14 -11.99 10.27
CA TYR A 265 -5.38 -12.61 10.73
C TYR A 265 -5.69 -12.38 12.21
N ARG A 266 -4.67 -12.10 13.03
CA ARG A 266 -4.80 -11.79 14.46
C ARG A 266 -5.60 -10.52 14.72
N THR A 267 -5.66 -9.61 13.76
CA THR A 267 -6.45 -8.39 13.82
C THR A 267 -7.94 -8.68 14.00
N TYR A 268 -8.42 -9.79 13.46
CA TYR A 268 -9.82 -10.18 13.48
C TYR A 268 -10.21 -11.05 14.67
N LEU A 269 -9.21 -11.50 15.45
CA LEU A 269 -9.37 -12.46 16.53
C LEU A 269 -9.12 -11.82 17.89
N SER A 270 -9.76 -12.37 18.90
CA SER A 270 -9.40 -12.19 20.30
C SER A 270 -8.84 -13.49 20.84
N PHE A 271 -7.76 -13.36 21.58
CA PHE A 271 -7.07 -14.49 22.22
C PHE A 271 -7.20 -14.34 23.73
N ASP A 272 -7.64 -15.38 24.38
CA ASP A 272 -7.72 -15.44 25.85
C ASP A 272 -7.34 -16.83 26.34
N MET A 273 -6.98 -16.91 27.60
CA MET A 273 -6.80 -18.16 28.34
C MET A 273 -7.73 -18.12 29.54
N GLN A 274 -8.46 -19.20 29.77
CA GLN A 274 -9.45 -19.27 30.85
C GLN A 274 -9.06 -20.40 31.80
N GLN A 275 -9.17 -20.09 33.11
CA GLN A 275 -9.16 -21.08 34.16
C GLN A 275 -10.58 -21.62 34.33
N LEU A 276 -10.69 -22.92 34.42
CA LEU A 276 -11.95 -23.65 34.66
C LEU A 276 -11.97 -24.15 36.09
N ILE A 277 -12.81 -23.58 36.93
CA ILE A 277 -13.03 -24.00 38.29
C ILE A 277 -14.32 -24.81 38.32
N LYS A 278 -14.23 -26.10 38.66
CA LYS A 278 -15.39 -26.96 38.84
C LYS A 278 -15.91 -26.81 40.28
N ASN A 279 -17.12 -26.24 40.41
CA ASN A 279 -17.96 -26.40 41.60
C ASN A 279 -18.95 -27.55 41.33
N GLU A 280 -19.58 -28.04 42.40
CA GLU A 280 -20.43 -29.25 42.35
C GLU A 280 -21.48 -29.23 41.22
N ASP A 281 -22.04 -28.07 40.87
CA ASP A 281 -23.07 -27.91 39.84
C ASP A 281 -22.68 -27.02 38.64
N GLU A 282 -21.60 -26.23 38.75
CA GLU A 282 -21.25 -25.27 37.71
C GLU A 282 -19.73 -25.20 37.40
N VAL A 283 -19.40 -24.94 36.15
CA VAL A 283 -18.03 -24.66 35.71
C VAL A 283 -17.84 -23.14 35.59
N ILE A 284 -17.14 -22.55 36.54
CA ILE A 284 -16.81 -21.12 36.52
C ILE A 284 -15.61 -20.93 35.60
N ARG A 285 -15.73 -19.98 34.64
CA ARG A 285 -14.67 -19.63 33.69
C ARG A 285 -14.13 -18.25 34.03
N ILE A 286 -12.84 -18.18 34.34
CA ILE A 286 -12.15 -16.93 34.69
C ILE A 286 -11.10 -16.63 33.61
N GLY A 287 -11.25 -15.51 32.89
CA GLY A 287 -10.27 -15.09 31.89
C GLY A 287 -8.94 -14.63 32.51
N LEU A 288 -7.85 -14.82 31.76
CA LEU A 288 -6.48 -14.52 32.17
C LEU A 288 -6.31 -13.10 32.71
N SER A 289 -6.90 -12.11 32.07
CA SER A 289 -6.85 -10.70 32.53
C SER A 289 -7.47 -10.46 33.91
N ARG A 290 -8.41 -11.28 34.33
CA ARG A 290 -8.96 -11.26 35.69
C ARG A 290 -8.08 -12.02 36.68
N MET A 291 -7.48 -13.13 36.25
CA MET A 291 -6.57 -13.92 37.06
C MET A 291 -5.32 -13.11 37.47
N ILE A 292 -4.69 -12.44 36.51
CA ILE A 292 -3.49 -11.61 36.76
C ILE A 292 -3.77 -10.46 37.73
N ARG A 293 -4.99 -9.90 37.72
CA ARG A 293 -5.37 -8.82 38.63
C ARG A 293 -5.73 -9.29 40.04
N LYS A 294 -6.22 -10.51 40.19
CA LYS A 294 -6.73 -11.04 41.45
C LYS A 294 -5.64 -11.76 42.25
N ASN A 295 -4.72 -12.43 41.59
CA ASN A 295 -3.73 -13.30 42.24
C ASN A 295 -2.46 -12.50 42.51
N SER A 296 -2.19 -12.27 43.78
CA SER A 296 -0.91 -11.69 44.23
C SER A 296 0.17 -12.78 44.28
N GLY A 297 1.33 -12.55 43.67
CA GLY A 297 2.49 -13.45 43.77
C GLY A 297 2.51 -14.59 42.76
N GLY A 298 2.92 -15.78 43.14
CA GLY A 298 3.19 -16.92 42.26
C GLY A 298 1.97 -17.50 41.53
N GLU A 299 0.76 -17.36 42.07
CA GLU A 299 -0.44 -17.96 41.49
C GLU A 299 -0.82 -17.35 40.10
N GLY A 300 -0.48 -16.09 39.87
CA GLY A 300 -0.72 -15.44 38.56
C GLY A 300 0.19 -15.94 37.44
N GLN A 301 1.24 -16.71 37.75
CA GLN A 301 2.21 -17.20 36.78
C GLN A 301 1.86 -18.57 36.18
N ASN A 302 1.03 -19.38 36.86
CA ASN A 302 0.64 -20.71 36.39
C ASN A 302 0.13 -20.72 34.97
N PRO A 303 -0.82 -19.84 34.55
CA PRO A 303 -1.32 -19.80 33.18
C PRO A 303 -0.23 -19.52 32.14
N LEU A 304 0.77 -18.72 32.52
CA LEU A 304 1.87 -18.37 31.61
C LEU A 304 2.75 -19.60 31.31
N TYR A 305 3.08 -20.40 32.33
CA TYR A 305 3.86 -21.61 32.13
C TYR A 305 3.10 -22.68 31.35
N VAL A 306 1.79 -22.81 31.60
CA VAL A 306 0.92 -23.69 30.79
C VAL A 306 0.96 -23.29 29.34
N ALA A 307 0.80 -21.99 29.04
CA ALA A 307 0.85 -21.46 27.69
C ALA A 307 2.23 -21.68 27.04
N LEU A 308 3.31 -21.47 27.81
CA LEU A 308 4.68 -21.65 27.33
C LEU A 308 4.95 -23.12 26.97
N LEU A 309 4.63 -24.05 27.88
CA LEU A 309 4.84 -25.49 27.66
C LEU A 309 3.95 -26.03 26.53
N ALA A 310 2.71 -25.54 26.40
CA ALA A 310 1.85 -25.87 25.29
C ALA A 310 2.42 -25.34 23.94
N SER A 311 3.03 -24.15 23.95
CA SER A 311 3.71 -23.60 22.76
C SER A 311 4.94 -24.42 22.37
N PHE A 312 5.72 -24.92 23.32
CA PHE A 312 6.82 -25.84 23.06
C PHE A 312 6.30 -27.19 22.53
N ALA A 313 5.20 -27.71 23.06
CA ALA A 313 4.60 -28.93 22.57
C ALA A 313 4.19 -28.80 21.11
N GLN A 314 3.66 -27.64 20.72
CA GLN A 314 3.33 -27.33 19.34
C GLN A 314 4.59 -27.20 18.48
N ALA A 315 5.60 -26.46 18.92
CA ALA A 315 6.84 -26.26 18.19
C ALA A 315 7.59 -27.58 17.92
N TYR A 316 7.55 -28.50 18.86
CA TYR A 316 8.11 -29.83 18.71
C TYR A 316 7.19 -30.85 18.05
N HIS A 317 6.02 -30.41 17.55
CA HIS A 317 5.01 -31.25 16.91
C HIS A 317 4.65 -32.50 17.72
N ILE A 318 4.45 -32.31 19.03
CA ILE A 318 4.11 -33.42 19.95
C ILE A 318 2.65 -33.79 19.68
N ASN A 319 2.44 -34.71 18.75
CA ASN A 319 1.15 -35.32 18.50
C ASN A 319 0.89 -36.42 19.54
N LEU A 320 -0.10 -36.19 20.38
CA LEU A 320 -0.54 -37.18 21.38
C LEU A 320 -1.38 -38.33 20.76
N SER A 321 -1.50 -38.39 19.45
CA SER A 321 -2.16 -39.47 18.72
C SER A 321 -1.22 -40.65 18.61
N SER A 322 -1.62 -41.78 19.19
CA SER A 322 -0.88 -43.05 19.20
C SER A 322 -0.67 -43.68 17.81
N ALA A 323 -1.30 -43.13 16.78
CA ALA A 323 -1.25 -43.65 15.41
C ALA A 323 -0.01 -43.23 14.61
N VAL A 324 0.70 -42.18 15.03
CA VAL A 324 1.93 -41.71 14.34
C VAL A 324 3.15 -42.27 15.12
N ARG A 325 3.89 -43.20 14.52
CA ARG A 325 5.21 -43.61 15.01
C ARG A 325 6.11 -42.36 15.00
N GLN A 326 6.27 -41.76 16.19
CA GLN A 326 7.19 -40.65 16.37
C GLN A 326 8.63 -41.20 16.31
N ARG A 327 9.43 -40.64 15.41
CA ARG A 327 10.87 -40.87 15.41
C ARG A 327 11.44 -40.27 16.71
N PRO A 328 12.39 -40.93 17.37
CA PRO A 328 13.05 -40.36 18.51
C PRO A 328 13.66 -39.03 18.14
N SER A 329 13.31 -37.98 18.85
CA SER A 329 13.83 -36.62 18.67
C SER A 329 14.24 -36.04 20.01
N ILE A 330 15.26 -35.19 19.98
CA ILE A 330 15.63 -34.39 21.16
C ILE A 330 14.57 -33.30 21.31
N ARG A 331 13.87 -33.31 22.44
CA ARG A 331 12.85 -32.32 22.79
C ARG A 331 13.32 -31.53 24.00
N LEU A 332 14.46 -30.86 23.86
CA LEU A 332 15.12 -30.13 24.91
C LEU A 332 14.50 -28.77 25.16
N VAL A 333 14.14 -28.48 26.38
CA VAL A 333 13.70 -27.18 26.87
C VAL A 333 14.67 -26.71 27.96
N ILE A 334 15.16 -25.48 27.81
CA ILE A 334 16.06 -24.88 28.83
C ILE A 334 15.27 -23.73 29.47
N LEU A 335 15.15 -23.81 30.80
CA LEU A 335 14.36 -22.86 31.59
C LEU A 335 15.28 -22.24 32.64
N ASP A 336 15.47 -20.93 32.56
CA ASP A 336 16.32 -20.19 33.51
C ASP A 336 15.46 -19.57 34.61
N GLU A 337 15.75 -19.85 35.85
CA GLU A 337 15.01 -19.45 37.07
C GLU A 337 13.48 -19.65 36.96
N ALA A 338 13.07 -20.60 36.12
CA ALA A 338 11.65 -20.91 35.95
C ALA A 338 11.08 -21.42 37.27
N PHE A 339 9.83 -21.09 37.50
CA PHE A 339 9.07 -21.51 38.69
C PHE A 339 9.58 -20.95 40.04
N SER A 340 10.54 -20.00 40.03
CA SER A 340 11.16 -19.43 41.24
C SER A 340 10.14 -18.78 42.19
N LYS A 341 8.99 -18.36 41.72
CA LYS A 341 7.91 -17.77 42.52
C LYS A 341 6.78 -18.73 42.87
N MET A 342 6.91 -20.00 42.52
CA MET A 342 5.93 -21.04 42.79
C MET A 342 6.24 -21.78 44.07
N ASP A 343 5.19 -22.33 44.69
CA ASP A 343 5.30 -23.29 45.77
C ASP A 343 5.70 -24.67 45.23
N ALA A 344 6.12 -25.55 46.12
CA ALA A 344 6.65 -26.90 45.80
C ALA A 344 5.62 -27.76 45.05
N GLU A 345 4.34 -27.69 45.40
CA GLU A 345 3.25 -28.46 44.75
C GLU A 345 3.08 -28.05 43.29
N LYS A 346 3.15 -26.77 43.03
CA LYS A 346 3.02 -26.23 41.64
C LYS A 346 4.26 -26.49 40.78
N VAL A 347 5.47 -26.45 41.42
CA VAL A 347 6.71 -26.84 40.75
C VAL A 347 6.64 -28.30 40.36
N ALA A 348 6.21 -29.19 41.28
CA ALA A 348 6.02 -30.60 40.99
C ALA A 348 5.05 -30.82 39.80
N SER A 349 3.91 -30.16 39.81
CA SER A 349 2.92 -30.22 38.71
C SER A 349 3.49 -29.77 37.39
N CYS A 350 4.33 -28.70 37.37
CA CYS A 350 4.99 -28.22 36.14
C CYS A 350 6.03 -29.24 35.64
N ILE A 351 6.81 -29.85 36.50
CA ILE A 351 7.79 -30.89 36.14
C ILE A 351 7.07 -32.14 35.62
N GLU A 352 5.97 -32.54 36.23
CA GLU A 352 5.13 -33.63 35.75
C GLU A 352 4.53 -33.35 34.38
N LEU A 353 4.09 -32.14 34.13
CA LEU A 353 3.65 -31.69 32.82
C LEU A 353 4.77 -31.79 31.77
N ILE A 354 5.97 -31.32 32.09
CA ILE A 354 7.16 -31.41 31.21
C ILE A 354 7.40 -32.88 30.83
N ARG A 355 7.35 -33.80 31.82
CA ARG A 355 7.49 -35.24 31.59
C ARG A 355 6.34 -35.81 30.78
N GLY A 356 5.10 -35.47 31.11
CA GLY A 356 3.91 -35.94 30.41
C GLY A 356 3.88 -35.55 28.93
N LEU A 357 4.48 -34.41 28.58
CA LEU A 357 4.68 -33.95 27.20
C LEU A 357 5.91 -34.62 26.52
N GLY A 358 6.70 -35.39 27.26
CA GLY A 358 7.90 -36.05 26.72
C GLY A 358 9.05 -35.10 26.44
N PHE A 359 9.16 -33.99 27.14
CA PHE A 359 10.29 -33.07 27.07
C PHE A 359 11.49 -33.57 27.89
N GLN A 360 12.66 -33.19 27.47
CA GLN A 360 13.89 -33.16 28.25
C GLN A 360 14.10 -31.72 28.71
N ALA A 361 14.22 -31.48 29.99
CA ALA A 361 14.35 -30.14 30.55
C ALA A 361 15.64 -29.96 31.33
N ILE A 362 16.26 -28.78 31.12
CA ILE A 362 17.32 -28.25 31.98
C ILE A 362 16.73 -27.03 32.67
N ILE A 363 16.63 -27.08 33.99
CA ILE A 363 16.03 -26.01 34.79
C ILE A 363 17.10 -25.45 35.72
N SER A 364 17.43 -24.15 35.63
CA SER A 364 18.25 -23.50 36.63
C SER A 364 17.39 -23.01 37.79
N ALA A 365 17.92 -23.12 39.00
CA ALA A 365 17.28 -22.64 40.21
C ALA A 365 18.31 -22.06 41.17
N THR A 366 17.88 -21.15 42.04
CA THR A 366 18.68 -20.61 43.13
C THR A 366 18.68 -21.57 44.33
N ASN A 367 19.73 -21.51 45.18
CA ASN A 367 19.90 -22.43 46.30
C ASN A 367 18.71 -22.44 47.27
N ASP A 368 18.08 -21.30 47.49
CA ASP A 368 16.92 -21.16 48.38
C ASP A 368 15.67 -21.89 47.89
N LYS A 369 15.65 -22.29 46.62
CA LYS A 369 14.51 -22.95 45.95
C LYS A 369 14.78 -24.43 45.64
N ILE A 370 15.97 -24.93 45.86
CA ILE A 370 16.39 -26.27 45.43
C ILE A 370 15.47 -27.36 45.97
N GLN A 371 14.98 -27.21 47.20
CA GLN A 371 14.09 -28.16 47.85
C GLN A 371 12.81 -28.43 47.05
N ASN A 372 12.28 -27.42 46.39
CA ASN A 372 11.06 -27.54 45.58
C ASN A 372 11.24 -28.41 44.31
N TYR A 373 12.50 -28.64 43.91
CA TYR A 373 12.81 -29.36 42.67
C TYR A 373 13.34 -30.77 42.90
N VAL A 374 14.13 -30.95 43.96
CA VAL A 374 14.94 -32.17 44.18
C VAL A 374 14.14 -33.47 44.14
N GLU A 375 12.93 -33.44 44.67
CA GLU A 375 12.06 -34.62 44.67
C GLU A 375 11.54 -35.00 43.30
N ASN A 376 11.52 -34.03 42.38
CA ASN A 376 10.83 -34.17 41.10
C ASN A 376 11.77 -34.22 39.88
N VAL A 377 13.08 -33.93 40.05
CA VAL A 377 14.07 -33.98 38.97
C VAL A 377 14.84 -35.30 38.98
N ASP A 378 15.38 -35.71 37.83
CA ASP A 378 16.11 -36.95 37.69
C ASP A 378 17.58 -36.82 38.12
N LYS A 379 18.15 -35.61 37.87
CA LYS A 379 19.56 -35.32 38.17
C LYS A 379 19.74 -33.85 38.51
N THR A 380 20.57 -33.57 39.54
CA THR A 380 20.89 -32.22 39.98
C THR A 380 22.37 -31.95 39.78
N PHE A 381 22.72 -30.79 39.21
CA PHE A 381 24.08 -30.30 39.10
C PHE A 381 24.24 -29.09 40.01
N VAL A 382 25.12 -29.19 40.98
CA VAL A 382 25.44 -28.09 41.90
C VAL A 382 26.71 -27.40 41.44
N PHE A 383 26.62 -26.10 41.24
CA PHE A 383 27.74 -25.25 40.83
C PHE A 383 28.23 -24.47 42.05
N ALA A 384 29.50 -24.61 42.39
CA ALA A 384 30.13 -23.87 43.46
C ALA A 384 31.32 -23.06 42.93
N ASN A 385 31.43 -21.80 43.36
CA ASN A 385 32.55 -20.92 43.01
C ASN A 385 33.06 -20.16 44.25
N PRO A 386 33.57 -20.89 45.26
CA PRO A 386 33.96 -20.29 46.53
C PRO A 386 35.11 -19.30 46.41
N SER A 387 36.00 -19.51 45.44
CA SER A 387 37.21 -18.67 45.27
C SER A 387 37.01 -17.55 44.23
N LYS A 388 35.88 -17.50 43.54
CA LYS A 388 35.61 -16.63 42.38
C LYS A 388 36.60 -16.77 41.20
N LYS A 389 37.46 -17.84 41.26
CA LYS A 389 38.48 -18.13 40.24
C LYS A 389 38.25 -19.41 39.47
N SER A 390 37.54 -20.36 40.07
CA SER A 390 37.24 -21.64 39.46
C SER A 390 35.86 -22.13 39.88
N ILE A 391 35.15 -22.72 38.94
CA ILE A 391 33.82 -23.31 39.16
C ILE A 391 34.02 -24.82 39.32
N SER A 392 33.51 -25.37 40.41
CA SER A 392 33.35 -26.80 40.59
C SER A 392 31.91 -27.20 40.29
N ILE A 393 31.75 -28.37 39.67
CA ILE A 393 30.43 -28.90 39.32
C ILE A 393 30.34 -30.29 39.96
N GLN A 394 29.32 -30.52 40.77
CA GLN A 394 29.03 -31.81 41.35
C GLN A 394 27.65 -32.28 40.86
N ALA A 395 27.59 -33.54 40.45
CA ALA A 395 26.36 -34.15 39.96
C ALA A 395 25.80 -35.08 41.03
N PHE A 396 24.52 -35.02 41.26
CA PHE A 396 23.79 -35.84 42.21
C PHE A 396 22.63 -36.53 41.50
N GLU A 397 22.51 -37.84 41.67
CA GLU A 397 21.33 -38.59 41.26
C GLU A 397 20.20 -38.37 42.28
N LYS A 398 18.95 -38.57 41.86
CA LYS A 398 17.75 -38.30 42.66
C LYS A 398 17.78 -38.87 44.07
N ASP A 399 18.15 -40.12 44.21
CA ASP A 399 18.14 -40.82 45.51
C ASP A 399 19.15 -40.23 46.48
N ARG A 400 20.35 -39.88 46.00
CA ARG A 400 21.43 -39.32 46.82
C ARG A 400 21.14 -37.87 47.26
N MET A 401 20.38 -37.13 46.54
CA MET A 401 19.97 -35.77 46.93
C MET A 401 18.85 -35.79 47.97
N LYS A 402 17.99 -36.79 47.96
CA LYS A 402 16.98 -36.97 49.00
C LYS A 402 17.61 -37.24 50.38
N ASP A 403 18.62 -38.08 50.40
CA ASP A 403 19.35 -38.39 51.65
C ASP A 403 20.03 -37.14 52.24
N LEU A 404 20.69 -36.34 51.38
CA LEU A 404 21.30 -35.06 51.79
C LEU A 404 20.26 -33.99 52.20
N ALA A 405 19.10 -33.93 51.58
CA ALA A 405 18.04 -33.00 51.97
C ALA A 405 17.44 -33.36 53.32
N SER A 406 17.26 -34.67 53.62
CA SER A 406 16.80 -35.16 54.93
C SER A 406 17.82 -34.92 56.02
N GLU A 407 19.14 -35.11 55.78
CA GLU A 407 20.20 -34.75 56.69
C GLU A 407 20.25 -33.25 57.04
N MET A 408 20.01 -32.38 56.11
CA MET A 408 19.97 -30.91 56.32
C MET A 408 18.74 -30.45 57.14
N ASP A 409 17.58 -31.11 56.99
CA ASP A 409 16.40 -30.85 57.82
C ASP A 409 16.49 -31.38 59.25
N GLU A 410 17.35 -32.37 59.49
CA GLU A 410 17.61 -32.87 60.85
C GLU A 410 18.65 -32.02 61.62
N GLU A 411 19.49 -31.23 60.92
CA GLU A 411 20.48 -30.31 61.52
C GLU A 411 19.96 -28.86 61.70
N ALA A 412 18.76 -28.51 61.24
CA ALA A 412 18.15 -27.16 61.30
C ALA A 412 17.10 -27.10 62.43
#